data_7618b161197ad7f312bc80e1e37fd225
#
_entry.id   7618b161197ad7f312bc80e1e37fd225
#
_cell.length_a   1.000
_cell.length_b   1.000
_cell.length_c   1.000
_cell.angle_alpha   90.00
_cell.angle_beta   90.00
_cell.angle_gamma   90.00
#
_symmetry.space_group_name_H-M   'P 1'
#
loop_
_entity.id
_entity.type
_entity.pdbx_description
1 polymer ?
#
loop_
_entity_poly.entity_id
_entity_poly.type
_entity_poly.pdbx_seq_one_letter_code
_entity_poly.pdbx_strand_id
1 'polypeptide(L)'
;MKTKNTKKVMTVSGEYSVRNFTVADIQSYKGKRQLTKTIPFSEEEAEAAETAGIETLNIRHNPKRPEISKALRAAAPNTFMSFALPMQSAKSEYDALKLSFDAMELGADSVICGTWGVKFIEAVAHAGIPTEGHIGLVPRRSTWTGGFKAVGKTIEQAKKLYDEIKILENIGVWAVEVEVIPENIMAILSPQTSLITSSLGSGVGDIQFLFAEDILGNTKGPYPRHSKVNVNSQKLSLFQKKKLKLLRLQVLKHLI
;
A
#
# COMPACT_ATOMS: atom_id res chain seq x y z
N MET A 1 -6.62 -27.66 5.90
CA MET A 1 -6.68 -26.18 6.04
C MET A 1 -5.65 -25.78 7.10
N LYS A 2 -4.59 -25.03 6.75
CA LYS A 2 -3.71 -24.45 7.77
C LYS A 2 -4.53 -23.42 8.54
N THR A 3 -4.64 -23.57 9.85
CA THR A 3 -5.22 -22.56 10.73
C THR A 3 -4.59 -21.21 10.42
N LYS A 4 -5.40 -20.24 9.99
CA LYS A 4 -4.94 -18.86 9.79
C LYS A 4 -4.42 -18.39 11.15
N ASN A 5 -3.14 -18.02 11.21
CA ASN A 5 -2.53 -17.49 12.43
C ASN A 5 -3.03 -16.05 12.61
N THR A 6 -4.26 -15.90 13.12
CA THR A 6 -4.91 -14.61 13.34
C THR A 6 -4.53 -14.03 14.69
N LYS A 7 -4.42 -12.71 14.78
CA LYS A 7 -4.10 -11.96 16.00
C LYS A 7 -5.30 -11.14 16.44
N LYS A 8 -5.59 -11.20 17.73
CA LYS A 8 -6.55 -10.28 18.36
C LYS A 8 -5.87 -8.93 18.53
N VAL A 9 -6.48 -7.89 18.00
CA VAL A 9 -6.01 -6.50 18.12
C VAL A 9 -7.11 -5.63 18.73
N MET A 10 -6.74 -4.50 19.30
CA MET A 10 -7.69 -3.47 19.70
C MET A 10 -7.57 -2.32 18.68
N THR A 11 -8.68 -1.92 18.11
CA THR A 11 -8.75 -0.78 17.17
C THR A 11 -8.64 0.54 17.92
N VAL A 12 -8.41 1.62 17.21
CA VAL A 12 -8.38 2.98 17.80
C VAL A 12 -9.73 3.35 18.45
N SER A 13 -10.84 2.85 17.89
CA SER A 13 -12.18 3.00 18.50
C SER A 13 -12.39 2.18 19.78
N GLY A 14 -11.39 1.42 20.23
CA GLY A 14 -11.46 0.59 21.45
C GLY A 14 -12.15 -0.76 21.26
N GLU A 15 -12.49 -1.14 20.04
CA GLU A 15 -13.13 -2.42 19.75
C GLU A 15 -12.11 -3.54 19.50
N TYR A 16 -12.44 -4.75 19.90
CA TYR A 16 -11.65 -5.92 19.56
C TYR A 16 -11.90 -6.34 18.11
N SER A 17 -10.82 -6.61 17.41
CA SER A 17 -10.85 -7.12 16.04
C SER A 17 -9.83 -8.24 15.84
N VAL A 18 -9.86 -8.89 14.69
CA VAL A 18 -8.92 -9.95 14.32
C VAL A 18 -8.20 -9.54 13.05
N ARG A 19 -6.88 -9.76 13.00
CA ARG A 19 -6.06 -9.50 11.80
C ARG A 19 -5.21 -10.71 11.44
N ASN A 20 -5.04 -10.92 10.15
CA ASN A 20 -4.11 -11.92 9.62
C ASN A 20 -2.64 -11.48 9.82
N PHE A 21 -2.39 -10.17 9.70
CA PHE A 21 -1.09 -9.52 9.90
C PHE A 21 -1.25 -8.26 10.73
N THR A 22 -0.21 -7.95 11.49
CA THR A 22 0.00 -6.66 12.16
C THR A 22 1.24 -5.99 11.58
N VAL A 23 1.50 -4.72 11.91
CA VAL A 23 2.75 -4.04 11.55
C VAL A 23 3.97 -4.85 11.96
N ALA A 24 3.99 -5.37 13.20
CA ALA A 24 5.08 -6.18 13.71
C ALA A 24 5.30 -7.46 12.90
N ASP A 25 4.22 -8.13 12.47
CA ASP A 25 4.34 -9.31 11.60
C ASP A 25 4.97 -8.94 10.26
N ILE A 26 4.50 -7.87 9.62
CA ILE A 26 5.00 -7.42 8.33
C ILE A 26 6.49 -7.05 8.43
N GLN A 27 6.88 -6.29 9.45
CA GLN A 27 8.26 -5.93 9.71
C GLN A 27 9.15 -7.16 9.94
N SER A 28 8.65 -8.20 10.60
CA SER A 28 9.41 -9.44 10.85
C SER A 28 9.77 -10.20 9.56
N TYR A 29 9.07 -9.95 8.46
CA TYR A 29 9.32 -10.57 7.15
C TYR A 29 10.29 -9.77 6.28
N LYS A 30 10.70 -8.57 6.68
CA LYS A 30 11.66 -7.77 5.89
C LYS A 30 12.90 -8.57 5.52
N GLY A 31 13.21 -8.59 4.21
CA GLY A 31 14.34 -9.33 3.65
C GLY A 31 14.27 -10.86 3.75
N LYS A 32 13.17 -11.43 4.30
CA LYS A 32 13.01 -12.89 4.47
C LYS A 32 11.90 -13.48 3.60
N ARG A 33 10.85 -12.72 3.36
CA ARG A 33 9.70 -13.15 2.58
C ARG A 33 9.03 -11.95 1.94
N GLN A 34 8.80 -12.02 0.65
CA GLN A 34 7.99 -11.04 -0.04
C GLN A 34 6.51 -11.25 0.26
N LEU A 35 5.82 -10.15 0.53
CA LEU A 35 4.37 -10.10 0.76
C LEU A 35 3.68 -9.49 -0.46
N THR A 36 2.35 -9.57 -0.49
CA THR A 36 1.53 -9.03 -1.56
C THR A 36 0.59 -7.94 -1.06
N LYS A 37 0.41 -6.90 -1.88
CA LYS A 37 -0.53 -5.80 -1.66
C LYS A 37 -1.41 -5.61 -2.90
N THR A 38 -2.70 -5.34 -2.70
CA THR A 38 -3.57 -4.90 -3.79
C THR A 38 -4.47 -3.76 -3.35
N ILE A 39 -5.01 -3.02 -4.32
CA ILE A 39 -6.01 -1.98 -4.09
C ILE A 39 -7.34 -2.41 -4.71
N PRO A 40 -8.33 -2.81 -3.88
CA PRO A 40 -9.68 -3.13 -4.36
C PRO A 40 -10.48 -1.84 -4.59
N PHE A 41 -11.36 -1.86 -5.56
CA PHE A 41 -12.29 -0.78 -5.89
C PHE A 41 -13.75 -1.13 -5.60
N SER A 42 -14.03 -2.36 -5.18
CA SER A 42 -15.35 -2.83 -4.76
C SER A 42 -15.26 -3.79 -3.58
N GLU A 43 -16.39 -4.00 -2.91
CA GLU A 43 -16.52 -4.95 -1.81
C GLU A 43 -16.20 -6.38 -2.26
N GLU A 44 -16.64 -6.77 -3.46
CA GLU A 44 -16.35 -8.08 -4.05
C GLU A 44 -14.85 -8.28 -4.29
N GLU A 45 -14.15 -7.24 -4.72
CA GLU A 45 -12.68 -7.29 -4.91
C GLU A 45 -11.97 -7.41 -3.57
N ALA A 46 -12.43 -6.71 -2.53
CA ALA A 46 -11.86 -6.79 -1.19
C ALA A 46 -12.08 -8.19 -0.56
N GLU A 47 -13.31 -8.74 -0.62
CA GLU A 47 -13.63 -10.10 -0.17
C GLU A 47 -12.80 -11.14 -0.93
N ALA A 48 -12.69 -10.99 -2.25
CA ALA A 48 -11.92 -11.90 -3.08
C ALA A 48 -10.42 -11.86 -2.72
N ALA A 49 -9.85 -10.69 -2.45
CA ALA A 49 -8.47 -10.54 -2.02
C ALA A 49 -8.21 -11.21 -0.65
N GLU A 50 -9.10 -11.00 0.34
CA GLU A 50 -9.01 -11.71 1.63
C GLU A 50 -9.11 -13.22 1.45
N THR A 51 -10.08 -13.69 0.66
CA THR A 51 -10.28 -15.13 0.38
C THR A 51 -9.07 -15.75 -0.30
N ALA A 52 -8.41 -15.01 -1.22
CA ALA A 52 -7.19 -15.43 -1.89
C ALA A 52 -5.96 -15.44 -0.96
N GLY A 53 -6.05 -14.80 0.19
CA GLY A 53 -4.97 -14.70 1.17
C GLY A 53 -3.92 -13.65 0.80
N ILE A 54 -4.31 -12.58 0.10
CA ILE A 54 -3.49 -11.37 -0.05
C ILE A 54 -3.19 -10.83 1.35
N GLU A 55 -1.92 -10.52 1.61
CA GLU A 55 -1.49 -10.17 2.95
C GLU A 55 -1.94 -8.77 3.36
N THR A 56 -1.92 -7.81 2.43
CA THR A 56 -2.25 -6.41 2.73
C THR A 56 -3.13 -5.80 1.65
N LEU A 57 -4.03 -4.90 2.07
CA LEU A 57 -4.85 -4.09 1.17
C LEU A 57 -4.51 -2.62 1.35
N ASN A 58 -4.56 -1.86 0.27
CA ASN A 58 -4.58 -0.41 0.27
C ASN A 58 -5.94 0.05 -0.25
N ILE A 59 -6.62 0.97 0.41
CA ILE A 59 -7.86 1.55 -0.09
C ILE A 59 -7.73 3.07 -0.23
N ARG A 60 -8.33 3.64 -1.27
CA ARG A 60 -8.40 5.08 -1.46
C ARG A 60 -9.48 5.65 -0.55
N HIS A 61 -9.09 6.17 0.61
CA HIS A 61 -10.02 6.79 1.54
C HIS A 61 -10.50 8.14 1.04
N ASN A 62 -11.82 8.33 1.05
CA ASN A 62 -12.44 9.62 0.79
C ASN A 62 -13.19 10.09 2.06
N PRO A 63 -12.70 11.12 2.79
CA PRO A 63 -13.34 11.62 4.01
C PRO A 63 -14.77 12.14 3.80
N LYS A 64 -15.13 12.50 2.57
CA LYS A 64 -16.49 12.93 2.20
C LYS A 64 -17.43 11.75 1.94
N ARG A 65 -16.90 10.54 1.84
CA ARG A 65 -17.65 9.31 1.61
C ARG A 65 -17.08 8.16 2.44
N PRO A 66 -17.07 8.30 3.77
CA PRO A 66 -16.46 7.33 4.68
C PRO A 66 -17.15 5.95 4.64
N GLU A 67 -18.42 5.90 4.22
CA GLU A 67 -19.19 4.67 4.04
C GLU A 67 -18.53 3.69 3.07
N ILE A 68 -17.81 4.17 2.04
CA ILE A 68 -17.09 3.31 1.09
C ILE A 68 -15.94 2.58 1.81
N SER A 69 -15.13 3.31 2.59
CA SER A 69 -14.03 2.68 3.34
C SER A 69 -14.55 1.69 4.37
N LYS A 70 -15.67 2.00 5.01
CA LYS A 70 -16.34 1.12 5.98
C LYS A 70 -16.82 -0.17 5.33
N ALA A 71 -17.43 -0.08 4.14
CA ALA A 71 -17.88 -1.22 3.37
C ALA A 71 -16.71 -2.12 2.92
N LEU A 72 -15.63 -1.53 2.39
CA LEU A 72 -14.42 -2.28 2.01
C LEU A 72 -13.78 -2.97 3.22
N ARG A 73 -13.72 -2.30 4.39
CA ARG A 73 -13.22 -2.91 5.65
C ARG A 73 -14.11 -4.09 6.08
N ALA A 74 -15.44 -3.94 5.97
CA ALA A 74 -16.38 -5.01 6.31
C ALA A 74 -16.27 -6.22 5.37
N ALA A 75 -15.97 -5.99 4.09
CA ALA A 75 -15.78 -7.05 3.10
C ALA A 75 -14.48 -7.85 3.29
N ALA A 76 -13.44 -7.23 3.89
CA ALA A 76 -12.17 -7.90 4.21
C ALA A 76 -11.77 -7.67 5.68
N PRO A 77 -12.55 -8.22 6.66
CA PRO A 77 -12.45 -7.86 8.07
C PRO A 77 -11.12 -8.26 8.74
N ASN A 78 -10.42 -9.25 8.22
CA ASN A 78 -9.21 -9.78 8.84
C ASN A 78 -7.92 -9.39 8.11
N THR A 79 -7.99 -8.87 6.89
CA THR A 79 -6.79 -8.49 6.12
C THR A 79 -6.25 -7.18 6.65
N PHE A 80 -4.92 -7.07 6.78
CA PHE A 80 -4.25 -5.79 7.09
C PHE A 80 -4.61 -4.76 6.02
N MET A 81 -5.10 -3.59 6.43
CA MET A 81 -5.64 -2.61 5.51
C MET A 81 -5.12 -1.21 5.80
N SER A 82 -4.38 -0.66 4.83
CA SER A 82 -3.92 0.72 4.86
C SER A 82 -4.92 1.63 4.15
N PHE A 83 -5.25 2.77 4.76
CA PHE A 83 -6.09 3.78 4.13
C PHE A 83 -5.21 4.88 3.53
N ALA A 84 -5.20 4.97 2.18
CA ALA A 84 -4.53 6.05 1.47
C ALA A 84 -5.36 7.34 1.62
N LEU A 85 -4.85 8.26 2.40
CA LEU A 85 -5.47 9.56 2.64
C LEU A 85 -5.36 10.45 1.39
N PRO A 86 -6.30 11.38 1.18
CA PRO A 86 -6.29 12.22 -0.01
C PRO A 86 -4.97 12.97 -0.16
N MET A 87 -4.38 12.86 -1.35
CA MET A 87 -3.10 13.47 -1.65
C MET A 87 -3.14 14.98 -1.44
N GLN A 88 -2.15 15.53 -0.71
CA GLN A 88 -1.99 16.97 -0.43
C GLN A 88 -3.21 17.62 0.22
N SER A 89 -3.99 16.87 1.00
CA SER A 89 -5.20 17.38 1.65
C SER A 89 -4.92 18.06 2.99
N ALA A 90 -3.91 17.62 3.73
CA ALA A 90 -3.51 18.27 4.99
C ALA A 90 -2.86 19.63 4.71
N LYS A 91 -3.36 20.67 5.35
CA LYS A 91 -2.86 22.04 5.28
C LYS A 91 -2.23 22.47 6.59
N SER A 92 -2.41 21.69 7.65
CA SER A 92 -1.88 21.88 8.99
C SER A 92 -1.63 20.53 9.65
N GLU A 93 -0.90 20.51 10.76
CA GLU A 93 -0.73 19.30 11.59
C GLU A 93 -2.07 18.83 12.16
N TYR A 94 -2.95 19.76 12.52
CA TYR A 94 -4.29 19.43 12.98
C TYR A 94 -5.11 18.69 11.92
N ASP A 95 -5.08 19.15 10.66
CA ASP A 95 -5.77 18.47 9.56
C ASP A 95 -5.19 17.05 9.35
N ALA A 96 -3.87 16.92 9.42
CA ALA A 96 -3.19 15.64 9.25
C ALA A 96 -3.62 14.66 10.34
N LEU A 97 -3.58 15.07 11.60
CA LEU A 97 -4.00 14.26 12.73
C LEU A 97 -5.48 13.89 12.62
N LYS A 98 -6.36 14.88 12.37
CA LYS A 98 -7.79 14.66 12.25
C LYS A 98 -8.11 13.63 11.16
N LEU A 99 -7.59 13.81 9.94
CA LEU A 99 -7.83 12.89 8.83
C LEU A 99 -7.34 11.48 9.15
N SER A 100 -6.19 11.38 9.84
CA SER A 100 -5.60 10.10 10.18
C SER A 100 -6.38 9.37 11.28
N PHE A 101 -6.80 10.06 12.34
CA PHE A 101 -7.63 9.47 13.39
C PHE A 101 -9.01 9.07 12.85
N ASP A 102 -9.66 9.92 12.04
CA ASP A 102 -10.94 9.60 11.38
C ASP A 102 -10.82 8.30 10.55
N ALA A 103 -9.70 8.12 9.84
CA ALA A 103 -9.45 6.89 9.08
C ALA A 103 -9.24 5.66 9.98
N MET A 104 -8.49 5.81 11.08
CA MET A 104 -8.26 4.73 12.04
C MET A 104 -9.56 4.30 12.74
N GLU A 105 -10.44 5.24 13.07
CA GLU A 105 -11.78 4.95 13.63
C GLU A 105 -12.67 4.16 12.67
N LEU A 106 -12.47 4.30 11.36
CA LEU A 106 -13.16 3.50 10.33
C LEU A 106 -12.56 2.09 10.16
N GLY A 107 -11.52 1.75 10.93
CA GLY A 107 -10.90 0.43 10.96
C GLY A 107 -9.65 0.28 10.08
N ALA A 108 -8.97 1.37 9.74
CA ALA A 108 -7.63 1.29 9.16
C ALA A 108 -6.66 0.63 10.15
N ASP A 109 -5.69 -0.13 9.64
CA ASP A 109 -4.57 -0.65 10.42
C ASP A 109 -3.32 0.23 10.26
N SER A 110 -3.30 1.05 9.20
CA SER A 110 -2.26 2.03 8.88
C SER A 110 -2.85 3.15 8.00
N VAL A 111 -2.18 4.28 7.91
CA VAL A 111 -2.53 5.35 6.96
C VAL A 111 -1.37 5.62 5.99
N ILE A 112 -1.69 5.89 4.73
CA ILE A 112 -0.74 6.34 3.72
C ILE A 112 -0.93 7.82 3.51
N CYS A 113 0.04 8.63 3.93
CA CYS A 113 0.03 10.09 3.84
C CYS A 113 1.30 10.68 3.21
N GLY A 114 2.08 9.84 2.53
CA GLY A 114 3.40 10.19 1.99
C GLY A 114 3.43 11.30 0.95
N THR A 115 2.29 11.83 0.53
CA THR A 115 2.19 13.01 -0.36
C THR A 115 2.14 14.33 0.39
N TRP A 116 2.04 14.29 1.71
CA TRP A 116 1.99 15.47 2.57
C TRP A 116 3.39 16.02 2.86
N GLY A 117 3.46 17.19 3.47
CA GLY A 117 4.72 17.74 3.99
C GLY A 117 5.28 16.89 5.13
N VAL A 118 6.60 16.79 5.23
CA VAL A 118 7.32 15.97 6.23
C VAL A 118 6.80 16.21 7.64
N LYS A 119 6.62 17.47 8.05
CA LYS A 119 6.07 17.82 9.38
C LYS A 119 4.70 17.22 9.67
N PHE A 120 3.84 17.11 8.66
CA PHE A 120 2.51 16.54 8.84
C PHE A 120 2.57 15.02 8.99
N ILE A 121 3.45 14.37 8.22
CA ILE A 121 3.71 12.92 8.32
C ILE A 121 4.30 12.60 9.70
N GLU A 122 5.26 13.39 10.16
CA GLU A 122 5.89 13.28 11.47
C GLU A 122 4.88 13.40 12.61
N ALA A 123 3.99 14.40 12.56
CA ALA A 123 2.94 14.58 13.56
C ALA A 123 2.04 13.35 13.68
N VAL A 124 1.67 12.74 12.55
CA VAL A 124 0.84 11.51 12.52
C VAL A 124 1.60 10.32 13.10
N ALA A 125 2.86 10.12 12.71
CA ALA A 125 3.69 9.02 13.22
C ALA A 125 3.94 9.16 14.74
N HIS A 126 4.25 10.37 15.23
CA HIS A 126 4.46 10.65 16.65
C HIS A 126 3.19 10.56 17.49
N ALA A 127 2.01 10.68 16.87
CA ALA A 127 0.74 10.40 17.54
C ALA A 127 0.47 8.90 17.76
N GLY A 128 1.39 8.02 17.33
CA GLY A 128 1.27 6.57 17.49
C GLY A 128 0.44 5.90 16.39
N ILE A 129 0.09 6.61 15.32
CA ILE A 129 -0.62 6.04 14.19
C ILE A 129 0.38 5.36 13.25
N PRO A 130 0.21 4.07 12.90
CA PRO A 130 1.05 3.43 11.89
C PRO A 130 0.96 4.18 10.56
N THR A 131 2.10 4.73 10.11
CA THR A 131 2.16 5.69 9.01
C THR A 131 3.04 5.17 7.88
N GLU A 132 2.56 5.23 6.65
CA GLU A 132 3.29 4.86 5.44
C GLU A 132 3.62 6.12 4.61
N GLY A 133 4.88 6.21 4.15
CA GLY A 133 5.35 7.24 3.23
C GLY A 133 5.11 6.88 1.77
N HIS A 134 5.51 7.79 0.85
CA HIS A 134 5.44 7.56 -0.59
C HIS A 134 6.57 8.32 -1.30
N ILE A 135 7.37 7.62 -2.08
CA ILE A 135 8.49 8.18 -2.85
C ILE A 135 8.48 7.71 -4.31
N GLY A 136 9.34 8.27 -5.12
CA GLY A 136 9.43 7.99 -6.55
C GLY A 136 8.45 8.82 -7.36
N LEU A 137 7.66 8.19 -8.22
CA LEU A 137 6.63 8.87 -8.99
C LEU A 137 5.38 9.10 -8.13
N VAL A 138 5.39 10.19 -7.37
CA VAL A 138 4.21 10.64 -6.63
C VAL A 138 3.27 11.37 -7.59
N PRO A 139 2.06 10.85 -7.91
CA PRO A 139 1.23 11.40 -8.99
C PRO A 139 0.96 12.90 -8.89
N ARG A 140 0.65 13.41 -7.70
CA ARG A 140 0.39 14.85 -7.46
C ARG A 140 1.62 15.73 -7.57
N ARG A 141 2.82 15.15 -7.62
CA ARG A 141 4.09 15.85 -7.84
C ARG A 141 4.59 15.71 -9.28
N SER A 142 3.79 15.19 -10.20
CA SER A 142 4.17 14.94 -11.60
C SER A 142 4.62 16.19 -12.36
N THR A 143 4.15 17.38 -12.00
CA THR A 143 4.65 18.65 -12.55
C THR A 143 6.12 18.91 -12.20
N TRP A 144 6.58 18.51 -11.03
CA TRP A 144 7.98 18.61 -10.62
C TRP A 144 8.88 17.60 -11.34
N THR A 145 8.34 16.44 -11.70
CA THR A 145 9.09 15.39 -12.42
C THR A 145 9.04 15.57 -13.93
N GLY A 146 8.24 16.52 -14.44
CA GLY A 146 8.02 16.71 -15.87
C GLY A 146 7.13 15.64 -16.50
N GLY A 147 6.05 15.26 -15.79
CA GLY A 147 5.05 14.28 -16.18
C GLY A 147 5.19 12.91 -15.51
N PHE A 148 4.39 11.95 -15.95
CA PHE A 148 4.41 10.57 -15.45
C PHE A 148 5.59 9.79 -16.05
N LYS A 149 6.71 9.75 -15.34
CA LYS A 149 7.92 9.03 -15.77
C LYS A 149 8.70 8.52 -14.56
N ALA A 150 9.53 7.49 -14.78
CA ALA A 150 10.37 6.94 -13.74
C ALA A 150 11.31 8.00 -13.13
N VAL A 151 11.41 8.01 -11.82
CA VAL A 151 12.28 8.85 -11.00
C VAL A 151 13.49 8.02 -10.54
N GLY A 152 14.64 8.66 -10.30
CA GLY A 152 15.83 7.95 -9.81
C GLY A 152 16.76 7.44 -10.93
N LYS A 153 16.68 7.99 -12.13
CA LYS A 153 17.50 7.55 -13.29
C LYS A 153 18.94 8.06 -13.28
N THR A 154 19.24 9.10 -12.53
CA THR A 154 20.60 9.63 -12.36
C THR A 154 21.08 9.39 -10.94
N ILE A 155 22.38 9.49 -10.71
CA ILE A 155 23.01 9.33 -9.38
C ILE A 155 22.42 10.35 -8.39
N GLU A 156 22.24 11.59 -8.82
CA GLU A 156 21.68 12.66 -8.00
C GLU A 156 20.22 12.37 -7.61
N GLN A 157 19.43 11.86 -8.56
CA GLN A 157 18.05 11.45 -8.29
C GLN A 157 17.98 10.24 -7.36
N ALA A 158 18.85 9.24 -7.55
CA ALA A 158 18.93 8.08 -6.68
C ALA A 158 19.35 8.47 -5.26
N LYS A 159 20.34 9.36 -5.12
CA LYS A 159 20.74 9.91 -3.82
C LYS A 159 19.58 10.63 -3.13
N LYS A 160 18.82 11.45 -3.87
CA LYS A 160 17.65 12.14 -3.34
C LYS A 160 16.60 11.16 -2.82
N LEU A 161 16.32 10.05 -3.53
CA LEU A 161 15.41 8.99 -3.05
C LEU A 161 15.93 8.36 -1.76
N TYR A 162 17.24 8.12 -1.66
CA TYR A 162 17.85 7.61 -0.43
C TYR A 162 17.66 8.59 0.73
N ASP A 163 17.93 9.88 0.52
CA ASP A 163 17.78 10.91 1.54
C ASP A 163 16.29 11.01 1.98
N GLU A 164 15.34 10.94 1.04
CA GLU A 164 13.89 10.92 1.33
C GLU A 164 13.50 9.71 2.20
N ILE A 165 14.01 8.51 1.90
CA ILE A 165 13.79 7.31 2.73
C ILE A 165 14.33 7.53 4.14
N LYS A 166 15.54 8.09 4.30
CA LYS A 166 16.13 8.33 5.61
C LYS A 166 15.37 9.38 6.42
N ILE A 167 14.83 10.40 5.78
CA ILE A 167 13.94 11.35 6.43
C ILE A 167 12.69 10.64 6.97
N LEU A 168 12.03 9.84 6.13
CA LEU A 168 10.83 9.08 6.53
C LEU A 168 11.12 8.09 7.66
N GLU A 169 12.26 7.41 7.61
CA GLU A 169 12.72 6.49 8.66
C GLU A 169 12.91 7.22 10.00
N ASN A 170 13.57 8.38 9.98
CA ASN A 170 13.88 9.16 11.18
C ASN A 170 12.63 9.77 11.86
N ILE A 171 11.58 10.08 11.11
CA ILE A 171 10.32 10.61 11.66
C ILE A 171 9.34 9.53 12.12
N GLY A 172 9.75 8.24 12.14
CA GLY A 172 8.95 7.15 12.70
C GLY A 172 7.94 6.52 11.73
N VAL A 173 8.07 6.74 10.43
CA VAL A 173 7.32 6.00 9.40
C VAL A 173 7.75 4.53 9.43
N TRP A 174 6.83 3.58 9.26
CA TRP A 174 7.16 2.15 9.31
C TRP A 174 7.30 1.49 7.93
N ALA A 175 6.68 2.08 6.90
CA ALA A 175 6.70 1.58 5.54
C ALA A 175 6.70 2.71 4.51
N VAL A 176 7.15 2.43 3.31
CA VAL A 176 7.19 3.39 2.21
C VAL A 176 6.72 2.75 0.92
N GLU A 177 5.76 3.37 0.25
CA GLU A 177 5.39 3.05 -1.12
C GLU A 177 6.44 3.62 -2.06
N VAL A 178 7.01 2.75 -2.91
CA VAL A 178 8.07 3.11 -3.87
C VAL A 178 7.49 2.92 -5.27
N GLU A 179 7.14 4.03 -5.92
CA GLU A 179 6.45 4.02 -7.20
C GLU A 179 7.38 4.40 -8.35
N VAL A 180 7.47 3.51 -9.34
CA VAL A 180 8.12 3.71 -10.65
C VAL A 180 9.52 4.33 -10.54
N ILE A 181 10.42 3.63 -9.83
CA ILE A 181 11.87 3.88 -9.85
C ILE A 181 12.57 2.74 -10.62
N PRO A 182 13.82 2.94 -11.12
CA PRO A 182 14.57 1.85 -11.75
C PRO A 182 14.81 0.68 -10.79
N GLU A 183 14.65 -0.54 -11.29
CA GLU A 183 14.79 -1.78 -10.52
C GLU A 183 16.16 -1.90 -9.83
N ASN A 184 17.25 -1.54 -10.53
CA ASN A 184 18.59 -1.55 -9.96
C ASN A 184 18.76 -0.55 -8.80
N ILE A 185 18.02 0.56 -8.81
CA ILE A 185 18.00 1.51 -7.69
C ILE A 185 17.19 0.94 -6.53
N MET A 186 16.04 0.33 -6.80
CA MET A 186 15.24 -0.34 -5.77
C MET A 186 16.04 -1.45 -5.06
N ALA A 187 16.77 -2.27 -5.82
CA ALA A 187 17.61 -3.35 -5.28
C ALA A 187 18.70 -2.84 -4.33
N ILE A 188 19.17 -1.59 -4.52
CA ILE A 188 20.12 -0.94 -3.62
C ILE A 188 19.42 -0.32 -2.41
N LEU A 189 18.30 0.38 -2.60
CA LEU A 189 17.63 1.14 -1.57
C LEU A 189 16.93 0.26 -0.52
N SER A 190 16.22 -0.77 -0.98
CA SER A 190 15.39 -1.60 -0.08
C SER A 190 16.17 -2.26 1.07
N PRO A 191 17.38 -2.81 0.85
CA PRO A 191 18.18 -3.37 1.95
C PRO A 191 18.79 -2.33 2.89
N GLN A 192 18.87 -1.06 2.51
CA GLN A 192 19.54 -0.01 3.28
C GLN A 192 18.60 0.78 4.20
N THR A 193 17.37 0.38 4.33
CA THR A 193 16.39 1.00 5.22
C THR A 193 15.72 -0.03 6.11
N SER A 194 15.31 0.37 7.32
CA SER A 194 14.44 -0.43 8.19
C SER A 194 12.97 -0.38 7.75
N LEU A 195 12.58 0.60 6.90
CA LEU A 195 11.21 0.70 6.39
C LEU A 195 10.85 -0.51 5.53
N ILE A 196 9.62 -0.97 5.66
CA ILE A 196 9.05 -1.93 4.71
C ILE A 196 8.84 -1.21 3.37
N THR A 197 9.46 -1.74 2.31
CA THR A 197 9.33 -1.17 0.96
C THR A 197 8.19 -1.85 0.21
N SER A 198 7.16 -1.06 -0.15
CA SER A 198 6.02 -1.51 -0.97
C SER A 198 6.24 -1.08 -2.41
N SER A 199 6.62 -2.02 -3.28
CA SER A 199 7.03 -1.75 -4.66
C SER A 199 5.84 -1.70 -5.61
N LEU A 200 5.67 -0.56 -6.29
CA LEU A 200 4.72 -0.36 -7.39
C LEU A 200 5.50 0.00 -8.66
N GLY A 201 5.75 -0.99 -9.51
CA GLY A 201 6.52 -0.79 -10.75
C GLY A 201 7.99 -0.41 -10.55
N SER A 202 8.60 -0.83 -9.45
CA SER A 202 9.97 -0.46 -9.05
C SER A 202 10.92 -1.66 -8.92
N GLY A 203 10.53 -2.85 -9.36
CA GLY A 203 11.27 -4.10 -9.13
C GLY A 203 10.90 -4.75 -7.79
N VAL A 204 11.81 -5.51 -7.21
CA VAL A 204 11.55 -6.30 -6.00
C VAL A 204 11.61 -5.43 -4.75
N GLY A 205 10.50 -5.44 -3.96
CA GLY A 205 10.41 -4.85 -2.62
C GLY A 205 10.01 -5.89 -1.58
N ASP A 206 9.89 -5.48 -0.31
CA ASP A 206 9.37 -6.36 0.75
C ASP A 206 7.90 -6.73 0.50
N ILE A 207 7.15 -5.81 -0.09
CA ILE A 207 5.77 -6.00 -0.53
C ILE A 207 5.69 -5.70 -2.03
N GLN A 208 5.11 -6.63 -2.81
CA GLN A 208 4.77 -6.35 -4.20
C GLN A 208 3.34 -5.83 -4.29
N PHE A 209 3.18 -4.65 -4.90
CA PHE A 209 1.92 -3.95 -4.99
C PHE A 209 1.42 -3.88 -6.44
N LEU A 210 0.16 -4.26 -6.67
CA LEU A 210 -0.54 -4.16 -7.95
C LEU A 210 -1.99 -3.75 -7.72
N PHE A 211 -2.57 -2.99 -8.64
CA PHE A 211 -3.99 -2.61 -8.59
C PHE A 211 -4.87 -3.78 -9.00
N ALA A 212 -5.98 -3.97 -8.28
CA ALA A 212 -6.94 -5.03 -8.62
C ALA A 212 -7.51 -4.86 -10.02
N GLU A 213 -7.81 -3.62 -10.44
CA GLU A 213 -8.33 -3.33 -11.79
C GLU A 213 -7.37 -3.74 -12.91
N ASP A 214 -6.04 -3.60 -12.70
CA ASP A 214 -5.04 -4.04 -13.67
C ASP A 214 -4.94 -5.57 -13.68
N ILE A 215 -4.91 -6.18 -12.49
CA ILE A 215 -4.88 -7.62 -12.31
C ILE A 215 -6.09 -8.28 -12.98
N LEU A 216 -7.26 -7.69 -12.82
CA LEU A 216 -8.53 -8.22 -13.30
C LEU A 216 -8.83 -7.82 -14.76
N GLY A 217 -8.04 -6.92 -15.34
CA GLY A 217 -8.24 -6.41 -16.69
C GLY A 217 -9.45 -5.49 -16.83
N ASN A 218 -9.84 -4.81 -15.76
CA ASN A 218 -10.96 -3.86 -15.74
C ASN A 218 -10.57 -2.48 -16.25
N THR A 219 -9.27 -2.18 -16.30
CA THR A 219 -8.72 -0.90 -16.82
C THR A 219 -8.93 -0.83 -18.34
N LYS A 220 -9.43 0.31 -18.83
CA LYS A 220 -9.65 0.53 -20.26
C LYS A 220 -8.39 0.98 -21.03
N GLY A 221 -7.22 1.05 -20.39
CA GLY A 221 -5.96 1.55 -20.96
C GLY A 221 -5.90 3.09 -21.12
N PRO A 222 -4.77 3.67 -21.45
CA PRO A 222 -3.50 2.97 -21.65
C PRO A 222 -2.98 2.37 -20.34
N TYR A 223 -2.42 1.16 -20.44
CA TYR A 223 -1.87 0.48 -19.25
C TYR A 223 -0.48 1.01 -18.92
N PRO A 224 -0.15 1.23 -17.62
CA PRO A 224 1.23 1.45 -17.21
C PRO A 224 2.12 0.27 -17.64
N ARG A 225 3.39 0.53 -17.96
CA ARG A 225 4.32 -0.53 -18.44
C ARG A 225 4.52 -1.67 -17.44
N HIS A 226 4.36 -1.40 -16.17
CA HIS A 226 4.45 -2.39 -15.08
C HIS A 226 3.13 -3.13 -14.82
N SER A 227 2.03 -2.67 -15.41
CA SER A 227 0.72 -3.31 -15.31
C SER A 227 0.59 -4.37 -16.41
N LYS A 228 0.26 -5.61 -16.02
CA LYS A 228 -0.03 -6.70 -16.96
C LYS A 228 -1.49 -7.07 -16.83
N VAL A 229 -2.23 -6.99 -17.94
CA VAL A 229 -3.60 -7.48 -18.00
C VAL A 229 -3.59 -9.02 -17.98
N ASN A 230 -4.01 -9.59 -16.87
CA ASN A 230 -3.99 -11.03 -16.69
C ASN A 230 -5.32 -11.72 -17.02
N VAL A 231 -6.42 -10.95 -17.24
CA VAL A 231 -7.76 -11.52 -17.43
C VAL A 231 -8.65 -10.66 -18.30
N ASN A 232 -9.52 -11.32 -19.10
CA ASN A 232 -10.60 -10.66 -19.83
C ASN A 232 -11.85 -10.59 -18.94
N SER A 233 -12.31 -9.38 -18.60
CA SER A 233 -13.35 -9.07 -17.61
C SER A 233 -14.72 -9.75 -17.80
N GLN A 234 -15.03 -10.22 -18.99
CA GLN A 234 -16.35 -10.82 -19.30
C GLN A 234 -16.61 -12.22 -18.71
N LYS A 235 -15.65 -12.84 -18.01
CA LYS A 235 -15.76 -14.21 -17.46
C LYS A 235 -15.63 -14.30 -15.94
N LEU A 236 -15.78 -13.23 -15.20
CA LEU A 236 -15.25 -13.09 -13.83
C LEU A 236 -16.16 -13.51 -12.67
N SER A 237 -17.47 -13.73 -12.83
CA SER A 237 -18.39 -13.94 -11.69
C SER A 237 -18.17 -15.23 -10.86
N LEU A 238 -17.67 -16.31 -11.47
CA LEU A 238 -17.32 -17.56 -10.75
C LEU A 238 -15.80 -17.79 -10.62
N PHE A 239 -15.00 -17.11 -11.40
CA PHE A 239 -13.55 -17.31 -11.52
C PHE A 239 -12.73 -16.43 -10.57
N GLN A 240 -13.30 -15.36 -10.04
CA GLN A 240 -12.61 -14.37 -9.20
C GLN A 240 -11.97 -15.00 -7.96
N LYS A 241 -12.70 -15.85 -7.23
CA LYS A 241 -12.21 -16.50 -6.00
C LYS A 241 -11.03 -17.46 -6.24
N LYS A 242 -11.01 -18.18 -7.36
CA LYS A 242 -9.91 -19.09 -7.71
C LYS A 242 -8.68 -18.39 -8.30
N LYS A 243 -8.85 -17.28 -8.96
CA LYS A 243 -7.83 -16.62 -9.79
C LYS A 243 -6.97 -15.63 -9.04
N LEU A 244 -7.47 -14.96 -8.00
CA LEU A 244 -6.61 -14.20 -7.07
C LEU A 244 -5.62 -15.14 -6.34
N LYS A 245 -5.99 -16.38 -6.08
CA LYS A 245 -5.08 -17.41 -5.54
C LYS A 245 -4.00 -17.82 -6.55
N LEU A 246 -4.35 -17.90 -7.83
CA LEU A 246 -3.40 -18.14 -8.94
C LEU A 246 -2.47 -16.94 -9.17
N LEU A 247 -2.97 -15.72 -8.97
CA LEU A 247 -2.20 -14.49 -9.11
C LEU A 247 -1.12 -14.35 -8.02
N ARG A 248 -1.41 -14.75 -6.78
CA ARG A 248 -0.39 -14.86 -5.73
C ARG A 248 0.76 -15.77 -6.17
N LEU A 249 0.43 -16.87 -6.85
CA LEU A 249 1.43 -17.82 -7.38
C LEU A 249 2.15 -17.29 -8.62
N GLN A 250 1.49 -16.50 -9.48
CA GLN A 250 2.11 -15.92 -10.68
C GLN A 250 2.97 -14.70 -10.36
N VAL A 251 2.54 -13.83 -9.45
CA VAL A 251 3.37 -12.72 -8.95
C VAL A 251 4.63 -13.28 -8.28
N LEU A 252 4.51 -14.33 -7.47
CA LEU A 252 5.64 -15.00 -6.84
C LEU A 252 6.56 -15.72 -7.86
N LYS A 253 6.04 -16.28 -8.95
CA LYS A 253 6.81 -17.01 -9.97
C LYS A 253 7.53 -16.10 -10.98
N HIS A 254 7.14 -14.85 -11.12
CA HIS A 254 7.81 -13.89 -12.01
C HIS A 254 8.80 -12.97 -11.27
N LEU A 255 8.94 -13.16 -9.96
CA LEU A 255 9.83 -12.39 -9.08
C LEU A 255 10.99 -13.23 -8.51
N ILE A 256 11.04 -14.52 -8.85
CA ILE A 256 12.18 -15.44 -8.67
C ILE A 256 12.85 -15.62 -10.03
#